data_6fa9d66d9f289c915f525a37c9ca6051
#
_entry.id   6fa9d66d9f289c915f525a37c9ca6051
#
_cell.length_a   1.000
_cell.length_b   1.000
_cell.length_c   1.000
_cell.angle_alpha   90.00
_cell.angle_beta   90.00
_cell.angle_gamma   90.00
#
_symmetry.space_group_name_H-M   'P 1'
#
loop_
_entity.id
_entity.type
_entity.pdbx_description
1 polymer ?
#
loop_
_entity_poly.entity_id
_entity_poly.type
_entity_poly.pdbx_seq_one_letter_code
_entity_poly.pdbx_strand_id
1 'polypeptide(L)'
;MRFLITALLLTQFCLTAHAQKTDWSVAMVESTMKRYPTAKDLGSWGYAKSLYLYGQYLVYKRTRDPRYLKYIKDWVDLHVDDQGVVRSANAEGEVQEIKFDNLDSMLPGNLLLLLYQETKEPKYKLAADRIRKRFDTYPRTKDDGFWHATGKTREWQLWGDGVFMSMPFLVRYGNMFGDSKYANDEAVLQLLTYWLHLNDPFTGLMFHAYDESGQSTWADKETKHSAEKWCRAMGWFGMTLIEVLELLPRNHTMRPLLIGHLSLLVKAWGRYQDEKTGLWYQVVDKGDNPANWLETSSSSMYTYVTAMAVDRGYVEKKYSSVVEKGYAGVLTRISLDPEGQTNITDICEGTNVADLAYYFARKRNTNDFHGLGAFLIMNEKFMNKTLKGSSSSLWQPQSVPLKKS
;
A
#
# COMPACT_ATOMS: atom_id res chain seq x y z
N MET A 1 -81.66 21.96 -5.43
CA MET A 1 -80.73 20.96 -4.85
C MET A 1 -79.40 21.09 -5.61
N ARG A 2 -78.41 21.77 -5.03
CA ARG A 2 -77.08 21.86 -5.64
C ARG A 2 -76.12 20.93 -4.87
N PHE A 3 -75.58 19.93 -5.57
CA PHE A 3 -74.58 19.06 -5.02
C PHE A 3 -73.18 19.70 -5.22
N LEU A 4 -72.49 20.03 -4.15
CA LEU A 4 -71.08 20.36 -4.13
C LEU A 4 -70.28 19.07 -4.14
N ILE A 5 -69.47 18.85 -5.20
CA ILE A 5 -68.45 17.82 -5.25
C ILE A 5 -67.14 18.45 -4.78
N THR A 6 -66.67 18.05 -3.57
CA THR A 6 -65.38 18.46 -3.03
C THR A 6 -64.36 17.46 -3.55
N ALA A 7 -63.49 17.89 -4.49
CA ALA A 7 -62.35 17.13 -4.97
C ALA A 7 -61.20 17.21 -3.94
N LEU A 8 -60.89 16.05 -3.33
CA LEU A 8 -59.71 15.90 -2.43
C LEU A 8 -58.50 15.63 -3.30
N LEU A 9 -57.62 16.61 -3.46
CA LEU A 9 -56.29 16.47 -4.09
C LEU A 9 -55.33 15.85 -3.09
N LEU A 10 -55.11 14.54 -3.23
CA LEU A 10 -54.01 13.82 -2.56
C LEU A 10 -52.72 14.13 -3.30
N THR A 11 -51.92 15.07 -2.78
CA THR A 11 -50.54 15.26 -3.19
C THR A 11 -49.69 14.13 -2.64
N GLN A 12 -49.38 13.13 -3.45
CA GLN A 12 -48.36 12.14 -3.17
C GLN A 12 -46.99 12.84 -3.20
N PHE A 13 -46.42 13.12 -2.03
CA PHE A 13 -45.01 13.43 -1.88
C PHE A 13 -44.19 12.14 -2.16
N CYS A 14 -43.72 11.97 -3.39
CA CYS A 14 -42.69 11.01 -3.70
C CYS A 14 -41.39 11.54 -3.05
N LEU A 15 -41.10 11.11 -1.82
CA LEU A 15 -39.78 11.15 -1.23
C LEU A 15 -38.91 10.19 -2.05
N THR A 16 -38.22 10.71 -3.08
CA THR A 16 -37.08 10.03 -3.68
C THR A 16 -35.98 10.04 -2.63
N ALA A 17 -35.96 8.99 -1.79
CA ALA A 17 -34.79 8.70 -0.99
C ALA A 17 -33.65 8.42 -1.97
N HIS A 18 -32.79 9.42 -2.19
CA HIS A 18 -31.50 9.16 -2.79
C HIS A 18 -30.79 8.20 -1.84
N ALA A 19 -30.69 6.93 -2.22
CA ALA A 19 -29.88 5.96 -1.49
C ALA A 19 -28.47 6.57 -1.40
N GLN A 20 -28.11 7.03 -0.22
CA GLN A 20 -26.78 7.63 0.01
C GLN A 20 -25.76 6.53 -0.31
N LYS A 21 -24.91 6.78 -1.31
CA LYS A 21 -23.89 5.82 -1.71
C LYS A 21 -23.01 5.50 -0.50
N THR A 22 -22.93 4.23 -0.12
CA THR A 22 -22.17 3.79 1.05
C THR A 22 -20.73 4.28 0.98
N ASP A 23 -20.26 4.94 2.03
CA ASP A 23 -18.86 5.28 2.23
C ASP A 23 -18.11 4.04 2.72
N TRP A 24 -17.65 3.23 1.77
CA TRP A 24 -16.97 1.97 2.07
C TRP A 24 -15.69 2.14 2.88
N SER A 25 -14.99 3.28 2.78
CA SER A 25 -13.82 3.54 3.62
C SER A 25 -14.21 3.72 5.08
N VAL A 26 -15.19 4.55 5.35
CA VAL A 26 -15.70 4.75 6.73
C VAL A 26 -16.26 3.44 7.28
N ALA A 27 -17.10 2.75 6.49
CA ALA A 27 -17.69 1.47 6.90
C ALA A 27 -16.62 0.41 7.24
N MET A 28 -15.53 0.36 6.45
CA MET A 28 -14.42 -0.57 6.67
C MET A 28 -13.63 -0.23 7.94
N VAL A 29 -13.32 1.06 8.15
CA VAL A 29 -12.61 1.51 9.35
C VAL A 29 -13.43 1.25 10.61
N GLU A 30 -14.71 1.63 10.62
CA GLU A 30 -15.61 1.39 11.78
C GLU A 30 -15.73 -0.10 12.10
N SER A 31 -15.89 -0.95 11.06
CA SER A 31 -15.97 -2.40 11.23
C SER A 31 -14.66 -2.98 11.76
N THR A 32 -13.51 -2.49 11.29
CA THR A 32 -12.21 -2.94 11.79
C THR A 32 -11.98 -2.51 13.23
N MET A 33 -12.29 -1.27 13.59
CA MET A 33 -12.20 -0.80 14.97
C MET A 33 -13.17 -1.53 15.90
N LYS A 34 -14.32 -2.01 15.42
CA LYS A 34 -15.23 -2.85 16.21
C LYS A 34 -14.68 -4.26 16.44
N ARG A 35 -13.95 -4.84 15.44
CA ARG A 35 -13.27 -6.15 15.58
C ARG A 35 -12.04 -6.09 16.48
N TYR A 36 -11.37 -4.95 16.49
CA TYR A 36 -10.16 -4.66 17.28
C TYR A 36 -10.43 -3.42 18.15
N PRO A 37 -11.21 -3.55 19.25
CA PRO A 37 -11.71 -2.40 20.01
C PRO A 37 -10.62 -1.52 20.61
N THR A 38 -9.45 -2.10 20.88
CA THR A 38 -8.29 -1.35 21.33
C THR A 38 -7.13 -1.48 20.36
N ALA A 39 -6.28 -0.49 20.30
CA ALA A 39 -5.08 -0.53 19.46
C ALA A 39 -4.15 -1.71 19.83
N LYS A 40 -4.19 -2.19 21.09
CA LYS A 40 -3.45 -3.36 21.54
C LYS A 40 -3.89 -4.64 20.82
N ASP A 41 -5.17 -4.74 20.45
CA ASP A 41 -5.71 -5.91 19.75
C ASP A 41 -5.13 -6.09 18.35
N LEU A 42 -4.58 -5.01 17.75
CA LEU A 42 -3.83 -5.10 16.49
C LEU A 42 -2.49 -5.84 16.67
N GLY A 43 -1.98 -5.92 17.89
CA GLY A 43 -0.75 -6.65 18.25
C GLY A 43 0.53 -5.96 17.78
N SER A 44 1.55 -6.75 17.41
CA SER A 44 2.94 -6.35 17.21
C SER A 44 3.16 -5.34 16.08
N TRP A 45 4.29 -4.62 16.16
CA TRP A 45 4.84 -3.77 15.10
C TRP A 45 5.02 -4.54 13.80
N GLY A 46 4.36 -4.12 12.73
CA GLY A 46 4.39 -4.85 11.48
C GLY A 46 3.79 -4.09 10.31
N TYR A 47 4.28 -4.40 9.09
CA TYR A 47 3.97 -3.66 7.88
C TYR A 47 2.50 -3.73 7.45
N ALA A 48 1.85 -4.90 7.56
CA ALA A 48 0.46 -5.05 7.10
C ALA A 48 -0.52 -4.21 7.95
N LYS A 49 -0.29 -4.15 9.26
CA LYS A 49 -1.08 -3.31 10.17
C LYS A 49 -0.82 -1.83 9.93
N SER A 50 0.45 -1.47 9.70
CA SER A 50 0.79 -0.08 9.39
C SER A 50 0.22 0.37 8.05
N LEU A 51 0.11 -0.52 7.05
CA LEU A 51 -0.57 -0.23 5.80
C LEU A 51 -2.04 0.09 6.03
N TYR A 52 -2.73 -0.72 6.85
CA TYR A 52 -4.12 -0.46 7.23
C TYR A 52 -4.25 0.89 7.96
N LEU A 53 -3.40 1.13 8.97
CA LEU A 53 -3.43 2.38 9.73
C LEU A 53 -3.09 3.61 8.86
N TYR A 54 -2.23 3.44 7.86
CA TYR A 54 -2.01 4.48 6.85
C TYR A 54 -3.28 4.73 6.02
N GLY A 55 -3.97 3.68 5.58
CA GLY A 55 -5.28 3.80 4.93
C GLY A 55 -6.31 4.50 5.84
N GLN A 56 -6.39 4.13 7.12
CA GLN A 56 -7.24 4.79 8.11
C GLN A 56 -6.88 6.28 8.29
N TYR A 57 -5.58 6.62 8.24
CA TYR A 57 -5.16 8.02 8.26
C TYR A 57 -5.71 8.83 7.06
N LEU A 58 -5.76 8.24 5.87
CA LEU A 58 -6.37 8.90 4.71
C LEU A 58 -7.85 9.17 4.93
N VAL A 59 -8.57 8.23 5.55
CA VAL A 59 -9.98 8.43 5.95
C VAL A 59 -10.10 9.55 6.98
N TYR A 60 -9.21 9.59 7.98
CA TYR A 60 -9.12 10.71 8.92
C TYR A 60 -8.89 12.05 8.20
N LYS A 61 -7.98 12.13 7.25
CA LYS A 61 -7.70 13.38 6.51
C LYS A 61 -8.93 13.89 5.77
N ARG A 62 -9.80 13.02 5.29
CA ARG A 62 -11.04 13.38 4.61
C ARG A 62 -12.17 13.72 5.59
N THR A 63 -12.38 12.86 6.59
CA THR A 63 -13.55 12.96 7.50
C THR A 63 -13.33 13.89 8.68
N ARG A 64 -12.06 14.04 9.11
CA ARG A 64 -11.65 14.74 10.32
C ARG A 64 -12.19 14.13 11.63
N ASP A 65 -12.61 12.86 11.59
CA ASP A 65 -13.02 12.16 12.81
C ASP A 65 -11.78 11.88 13.70
N PRO A 66 -11.70 12.51 14.89
CA PRO A 66 -10.51 12.40 15.74
C PRO A 66 -10.29 10.98 16.31
N ARG A 67 -11.32 10.12 16.31
CA ARG A 67 -11.21 8.74 16.78
C ARG A 67 -10.21 7.96 15.93
N TYR A 68 -10.17 8.22 14.62
CA TYR A 68 -9.28 7.50 13.69
C TYR A 68 -7.82 7.86 13.92
N LEU A 69 -7.49 9.13 14.13
CA LEU A 69 -6.13 9.54 14.45
C LEU A 69 -5.70 9.03 15.84
N LYS A 70 -6.62 9.11 16.82
CA LYS A 70 -6.35 8.61 18.17
C LYS A 70 -6.01 7.12 18.15
N TYR A 71 -6.75 6.31 17.41
CA TYR A 71 -6.51 4.88 17.30
C TYR A 71 -5.14 4.56 16.70
N ILE A 72 -4.72 5.31 15.65
CA ILE A 72 -3.38 5.20 15.07
C ILE A 72 -2.31 5.56 16.10
N LYS A 73 -2.50 6.68 16.81
CA LYS A 73 -1.58 7.14 17.86
C LYS A 73 -1.46 6.14 18.98
N ASP A 74 -2.57 5.61 19.45
CA ASP A 74 -2.58 4.61 20.54
C ASP A 74 -1.76 3.36 20.14
N TRP A 75 -1.86 2.89 18.89
CA TRP A 75 -1.06 1.76 18.43
C TRP A 75 0.43 2.08 18.36
N VAL A 76 0.81 3.23 17.82
CA VAL A 76 2.23 3.63 17.75
C VAL A 76 2.80 3.82 19.16
N ASP A 77 2.04 4.40 20.07
CA ASP A 77 2.47 4.64 21.47
C ASP A 77 2.68 3.36 22.27
N LEU A 78 2.06 2.24 21.88
CA LEU A 78 2.36 0.93 22.48
C LEU A 78 3.78 0.45 22.14
N HIS A 79 4.34 0.94 21.05
CA HIS A 79 5.61 0.47 20.51
C HIS A 79 6.76 1.47 20.66
N VAL A 80 6.50 2.76 20.83
CA VAL A 80 7.49 3.83 20.82
C VAL A 80 7.55 4.52 22.16
N ASP A 81 8.71 4.44 22.83
CA ASP A 81 8.94 5.16 24.07
C ASP A 81 9.36 6.64 23.86
N ASP A 82 9.48 7.40 24.94
CA ASP A 82 9.81 8.83 24.88
C ASP A 82 11.21 9.12 24.33
N GLN A 83 12.10 8.14 24.29
CA GLN A 83 13.44 8.22 23.69
C GLN A 83 13.43 7.78 22.22
N GLY A 84 12.27 7.46 21.65
CA GLY A 84 12.11 6.99 20.29
C GLY A 84 12.65 5.58 20.06
N VAL A 85 12.77 4.76 21.09
CA VAL A 85 13.09 3.34 20.95
C VAL A 85 11.83 2.59 20.58
N VAL A 86 11.91 1.81 19.48
CA VAL A 86 10.79 0.98 19.02
C VAL A 86 10.93 -0.41 19.60
N ARG A 87 9.88 -0.91 20.24
CA ARG A 87 9.82 -2.26 20.80
C ARG A 87 8.57 -3.01 20.35
N SER A 88 8.69 -4.31 20.21
CA SER A 88 7.56 -5.17 19.90
C SER A 88 7.77 -6.57 20.45
N ALA A 89 6.68 -7.30 20.66
CA ALA A 89 6.75 -8.72 20.98
C ALA A 89 7.23 -9.51 19.74
N ASN A 90 8.15 -10.45 19.97
CA ASN A 90 8.53 -11.49 19.00
C ASN A 90 7.48 -12.61 18.93
N ALA A 91 7.75 -13.68 18.19
CA ALA A 91 6.83 -14.81 18.04
C ALA A 91 6.56 -15.55 19.35
N GLU A 92 7.50 -15.52 20.28
CA GLU A 92 7.44 -16.12 21.61
C GLU A 92 6.73 -15.21 22.62
N GLY A 93 6.35 -13.99 22.24
CA GLY A 93 5.69 -13.01 23.08
C GLY A 93 6.64 -12.13 23.95
N GLU A 94 7.96 -12.27 23.76
CA GLU A 94 8.96 -11.46 24.44
C GLU A 94 9.10 -10.09 23.80
N VAL A 95 9.01 -9.03 24.60
CA VAL A 95 9.16 -7.66 24.11
C VAL A 95 10.64 -7.32 23.94
N GLN A 96 11.02 -6.99 22.72
CA GLN A 96 12.40 -6.62 22.37
C GLN A 96 12.48 -5.38 21.50
N GLU A 97 13.65 -4.74 21.47
CA GLU A 97 13.91 -3.60 20.61
C GLU A 97 13.98 -4.02 19.14
N ILE A 98 13.29 -3.30 18.29
CA ILE A 98 13.36 -3.50 16.82
C ILE A 98 14.66 -2.89 16.30
N LYS A 99 15.49 -3.73 15.69
CA LYS A 99 16.79 -3.32 15.11
C LYS A 99 16.69 -2.88 13.64
N PHE A 100 15.51 -2.96 13.05
CA PHE A 100 15.28 -2.68 11.62
C PHE A 100 16.18 -3.52 10.68
N ASP A 101 16.31 -4.79 11.02
CA ASP A 101 17.09 -5.79 10.25
C ASP A 101 16.27 -6.47 9.15
N ASN A 102 15.05 -6.04 8.97
CA ASN A 102 14.14 -6.41 7.91
C ASN A 102 13.43 -5.14 7.41
N LEU A 103 13.38 -4.93 6.09
CA LEU A 103 12.73 -3.77 5.50
C LEU A 103 11.25 -3.67 5.90
N ASP A 104 10.57 -4.80 6.10
CA ASP A 104 9.17 -4.84 6.59
C ASP A 104 8.98 -4.06 7.90
N SER A 105 9.98 -4.07 8.77
CA SER A 105 9.93 -3.37 10.06
C SER A 105 10.05 -1.84 9.92
N MET A 106 10.46 -1.35 8.74
CA MET A 106 10.64 0.08 8.46
C MET A 106 9.35 0.76 7.97
N LEU A 107 8.43 0.02 7.33
CA LEU A 107 7.20 0.60 6.78
C LEU A 107 6.37 1.36 7.82
N PRO A 108 6.22 0.89 9.09
CA PRO A 108 5.52 1.64 10.11
C PRO A 108 6.15 3.00 10.45
N GLY A 109 7.39 3.24 10.03
CA GLY A 109 8.03 4.55 10.09
C GLY A 109 7.21 5.67 9.45
N ASN A 110 6.41 5.34 8.42
CA ASN A 110 5.49 6.30 7.82
C ASN A 110 4.47 6.85 8.83
N LEU A 111 3.99 6.04 9.77
CA LEU A 111 3.07 6.49 10.82
C LEU A 111 3.77 7.43 11.82
N LEU A 112 5.06 7.22 12.08
CA LEU A 112 5.86 8.14 12.90
C LEU A 112 5.89 9.55 12.27
N LEU A 113 6.13 9.61 10.95
CA LEU A 113 6.15 10.89 10.22
C LEU A 113 4.79 11.58 10.26
N LEU A 114 3.71 10.83 10.06
CA LEU A 114 2.35 11.35 10.11
C LEU A 114 2.01 11.90 11.49
N LEU A 115 2.28 11.11 12.55
CA LEU A 115 2.01 11.53 13.93
C LEU A 115 2.87 12.73 14.33
N TYR A 116 4.14 12.77 13.95
CA TYR A 116 4.96 13.98 14.16
C TYR A 116 4.38 15.20 13.46
N GLN A 117 3.84 15.03 12.23
CA GLN A 117 3.21 16.11 11.51
C GLN A 117 1.95 16.63 12.21
N GLU A 118 1.12 15.74 12.74
CA GLU A 118 -0.14 16.09 13.40
C GLU A 118 0.05 16.60 14.84
N THR A 119 1.00 16.02 15.61
CA THR A 119 1.12 16.27 17.05
C THR A 119 2.35 17.07 17.47
N LYS A 120 3.42 17.05 16.66
CA LYS A 120 4.75 17.60 16.98
C LYS A 120 5.45 16.92 18.19
N GLU A 121 4.96 15.76 18.65
CA GLU A 121 5.60 15.03 19.74
C GLU A 121 7.01 14.55 19.34
N PRO A 122 8.07 14.91 20.10
CA PRO A 122 9.46 14.64 19.69
C PRO A 122 9.80 13.16 19.51
N LYS A 123 9.17 12.27 20.28
CA LYS A 123 9.43 10.82 20.25
C LYS A 123 9.26 10.21 18.88
N TYR A 124 8.28 10.68 18.09
CA TYR A 124 8.05 10.18 16.73
C TYR A 124 9.19 10.54 15.78
N LYS A 125 9.73 11.76 15.90
CA LYS A 125 10.93 12.13 15.14
C LYS A 125 12.13 11.31 15.56
N LEU A 126 12.37 11.15 16.87
CA LEU A 126 13.48 10.34 17.40
C LEU A 126 13.42 8.91 16.88
N ALA A 127 12.24 8.30 16.86
CA ALA A 127 12.05 6.95 16.31
C ALA A 127 12.29 6.92 14.78
N ALA A 128 11.80 7.91 14.04
CA ALA A 128 12.05 8.04 12.61
C ALA A 128 13.55 8.25 12.30
N ASP A 129 14.26 9.03 13.11
CA ASP A 129 15.71 9.24 12.98
C ASP A 129 16.49 7.91 13.12
N ARG A 130 16.05 6.99 14.00
CA ARG A 130 16.65 5.65 14.13
C ARG A 130 16.47 4.81 12.86
N ILE A 131 15.29 4.82 12.25
CA ILE A 131 15.05 4.14 10.99
C ILE A 131 15.92 4.77 9.90
N ARG A 132 15.94 6.10 9.77
CA ARG A 132 16.79 6.79 8.79
C ARG A 132 18.27 6.42 8.94
N LYS A 133 18.78 6.43 10.17
CA LYS A 133 20.18 6.08 10.45
C LYS A 133 20.51 4.64 10.05
N ARG A 134 19.56 3.71 10.14
CA ARG A 134 19.78 2.31 9.76
C ARG A 134 20.12 2.14 8.29
N PHE A 135 19.63 3.01 7.39
CA PHE A 135 19.96 2.96 5.96
C PHE A 135 21.45 3.20 5.69
N ASP A 136 22.17 3.92 6.55
CA ASP A 136 23.59 4.20 6.38
C ASP A 136 24.46 2.92 6.44
N THR A 137 23.98 1.88 7.11
CA THR A 137 24.69 0.63 7.34
C THR A 137 23.90 -0.61 6.93
N TYR A 138 22.77 -0.42 6.22
CA TYR A 138 21.94 -1.55 5.81
C TYR A 138 22.63 -2.38 4.73
N PRO A 139 22.64 -3.73 4.83
CA PRO A 139 23.31 -4.59 3.85
C PRO A 139 22.74 -4.45 2.44
N ARG A 140 23.63 -4.58 1.45
CA ARG A 140 23.33 -4.36 0.04
C ARG A 140 23.90 -5.48 -0.83
N THR A 141 23.30 -5.67 -2.01
CA THR A 141 23.90 -6.41 -3.12
C THR A 141 25.10 -5.65 -3.68
N LYS A 142 25.85 -6.26 -4.58
CA LYS A 142 27.04 -5.66 -5.22
C LYS A 142 26.72 -4.42 -6.04
N ASP A 143 25.48 -4.30 -6.50
CA ASP A 143 24.94 -3.16 -7.24
C ASP A 143 24.02 -2.28 -6.39
N ASP A 144 24.28 -2.27 -5.09
CA ASP A 144 23.68 -1.38 -4.09
C ASP A 144 22.18 -1.59 -3.76
N GLY A 145 21.54 -2.69 -4.19
CA GLY A 145 20.20 -3.03 -3.77
C GLY A 145 20.12 -3.42 -2.29
N PHE A 146 19.19 -2.86 -1.53
CA PHE A 146 18.98 -3.28 -0.14
C PHE A 146 18.47 -4.72 -0.06
N TRP A 147 19.11 -5.57 0.74
CA TRP A 147 18.58 -6.89 1.02
C TRP A 147 17.19 -6.78 1.66
N HIS A 148 16.31 -7.72 1.36
CA HIS A 148 15.00 -7.72 1.99
C HIS A 148 15.07 -7.84 3.52
N ALA A 149 15.97 -8.71 4.02
CA ALA A 149 16.28 -8.84 5.44
C ALA A 149 17.72 -9.34 5.65
N THR A 150 18.28 -9.11 6.85
CA THR A 150 19.66 -9.45 7.19
C THR A 150 19.81 -10.83 7.83
N GLY A 151 18.71 -11.55 8.05
CA GLY A 151 18.73 -12.92 8.56
C GLY A 151 19.27 -13.91 7.53
N LYS A 152 20.04 -14.92 7.97
CA LYS A 152 20.77 -15.91 7.13
C LYS A 152 19.96 -16.53 5.99
N THR A 153 18.64 -16.66 6.15
CA THR A 153 17.76 -17.22 5.12
C THR A 153 17.34 -16.21 4.05
N ARG A 154 17.69 -14.93 4.21
CA ARG A 154 17.29 -13.83 3.32
C ARG A 154 18.43 -12.88 2.95
N GLU A 155 19.67 -13.22 3.32
CA GLU A 155 20.86 -12.52 2.88
C GLU A 155 20.94 -12.52 1.35
N TRP A 156 21.40 -11.43 0.75
CA TRP A 156 21.59 -11.26 -0.70
C TRP A 156 20.30 -11.25 -1.53
N GLN A 157 19.12 -11.21 -0.90
CA GLN A 157 17.85 -11.31 -1.61
C GLN A 157 17.18 -9.95 -1.77
N LEU A 158 16.72 -9.65 -2.98
CA LEU A 158 15.83 -8.55 -3.31
C LEU A 158 14.43 -9.12 -3.55
N TRP A 159 13.47 -8.74 -2.73
CA TRP A 159 12.06 -9.10 -2.93
C TRP A 159 11.32 -7.85 -3.40
N GLY A 160 10.45 -7.94 -4.39
CA GLY A 160 9.71 -6.79 -4.94
C GLY A 160 8.98 -5.96 -3.89
N ASP A 161 8.68 -6.57 -2.75
CA ASP A 161 8.10 -5.92 -1.55
C ASP A 161 9.02 -4.86 -0.94
N GLY A 162 10.34 -5.14 -0.91
CA GLY A 162 11.33 -4.39 -0.13
C GLY A 162 11.36 -2.90 -0.42
N VAL A 163 11.16 -2.50 -1.68
CA VAL A 163 11.15 -1.08 -2.04
C VAL A 163 9.99 -0.32 -1.42
N PHE A 164 8.80 -0.95 -1.29
CA PHE A 164 7.67 -0.31 -0.63
C PHE A 164 7.83 -0.26 0.88
N MET A 165 8.45 -1.28 1.45
CA MET A 165 8.69 -1.35 2.89
C MET A 165 9.60 -0.23 3.39
N SER A 166 10.42 0.35 2.51
CA SER A 166 11.50 1.28 2.87
C SER A 166 11.44 2.64 2.18
N MET A 167 11.26 2.71 0.87
CA MET A 167 11.44 3.95 0.10
C MET A 167 10.38 5.03 0.34
N PRO A 168 9.08 4.72 0.51
CA PRO A 168 8.09 5.75 0.87
C PRO A 168 8.43 6.47 2.19
N PHE A 169 8.91 5.72 3.20
CA PHE A 169 9.40 6.33 4.42
C PHE A 169 10.59 7.26 4.15
N LEU A 170 11.60 6.76 3.42
CA LEU A 170 12.85 7.49 3.21
C LEU A 170 12.61 8.83 2.48
N VAL A 171 11.83 8.83 1.38
CA VAL A 171 11.56 10.07 0.64
C VAL A 171 10.70 11.05 1.44
N ARG A 172 9.76 10.57 2.25
CA ARG A 172 8.97 11.42 3.15
C ARG A 172 9.82 12.03 4.25
N TYR A 173 10.67 11.21 4.88
CA TYR A 173 11.61 11.66 5.90
C TYR A 173 12.55 12.75 5.34
N GLY A 174 13.17 12.50 4.19
CA GLY A 174 14.09 13.44 3.58
C GLY A 174 13.44 14.77 3.24
N ASN A 175 12.21 14.74 2.70
CA ASN A 175 11.47 15.97 2.41
C ASN A 175 11.04 16.72 3.68
N MET A 176 10.78 16.00 4.77
CA MET A 176 10.33 16.60 6.03
C MET A 176 11.48 17.20 6.86
N PHE A 177 12.67 16.59 6.82
CA PHE A 177 13.76 16.92 7.73
C PHE A 177 15.04 17.41 7.03
N GLY A 178 14.99 17.73 5.73
CA GLY A 178 16.09 18.37 5.00
C GLY A 178 17.12 17.41 4.41
N ASP A 179 16.88 16.10 4.38
CA ASP A 179 17.74 15.06 3.81
C ASP A 179 17.27 14.60 2.41
N SER A 180 16.58 15.48 1.69
CA SER A 180 15.86 15.13 0.46
C SER A 180 16.78 14.68 -0.68
N LYS A 181 18.03 15.22 -0.76
CA LYS A 181 18.96 14.80 -1.81
C LYS A 181 19.31 13.32 -1.68
N TYR A 182 19.79 12.90 -0.51
CA TYR A 182 20.09 11.50 -0.24
C TYR A 182 18.86 10.62 -0.43
N ALA A 183 17.73 10.99 0.17
CA ALA A 183 16.51 10.20 0.14
C ALA A 183 15.98 9.97 -1.29
N ASN A 184 16.05 10.98 -2.13
CA ASN A 184 15.61 10.88 -3.52
C ASN A 184 16.59 10.05 -4.37
N ASP A 185 17.90 10.30 -4.23
CA ASP A 185 18.93 9.55 -4.97
C ASP A 185 18.88 8.07 -4.60
N GLU A 186 18.73 7.76 -3.31
CA GLU A 186 18.63 6.39 -2.80
C GLU A 186 17.35 5.69 -3.29
N ALA A 187 16.21 6.36 -3.21
CA ALA A 187 14.95 5.76 -3.68
C ALA A 187 14.97 5.48 -5.19
N VAL A 188 15.59 6.37 -5.96
CA VAL A 188 15.78 6.14 -7.40
C VAL A 188 16.71 4.96 -7.64
N LEU A 189 17.85 4.90 -6.94
CA LEU A 189 18.79 3.78 -7.04
C LEU A 189 18.10 2.45 -6.75
N GLN A 190 17.39 2.36 -5.63
CA GLN A 190 16.68 1.12 -5.26
C GLN A 190 15.63 0.73 -6.31
N LEU A 191 14.82 1.65 -6.80
CA LEU A 191 13.84 1.36 -7.84
C LEU A 191 14.50 0.87 -9.15
N LEU A 192 15.64 1.42 -9.54
CA LEU A 192 16.36 1.01 -10.74
C LEU A 192 17.00 -0.37 -10.56
N THR A 193 17.66 -0.62 -9.43
CA THR A 193 18.30 -1.91 -9.12
C THR A 193 17.25 -3.03 -9.04
N TYR A 194 16.14 -2.80 -8.34
CA TYR A 194 15.07 -3.79 -8.27
C TYR A 194 14.40 -4.03 -9.63
N TRP A 195 14.20 -2.99 -10.44
CA TRP A 195 13.70 -3.15 -11.80
C TRP A 195 14.66 -3.97 -12.66
N LEU A 196 15.96 -3.71 -12.59
CA LEU A 196 16.97 -4.45 -13.35
C LEU A 196 16.90 -5.95 -13.09
N HIS A 197 16.74 -6.35 -11.82
CA HIS A 197 16.74 -7.75 -11.42
C HIS A 197 15.38 -8.43 -11.51
N LEU A 198 14.28 -7.71 -11.39
CA LEU A 198 12.98 -8.34 -11.26
C LEU A 198 12.10 -8.22 -12.51
N ASN A 199 12.38 -7.30 -13.43
CA ASN A 199 11.56 -7.12 -14.62
C ASN A 199 11.73 -8.30 -15.59
N ASP A 200 10.60 -8.87 -16.03
CA ASP A 200 10.55 -9.80 -17.14
C ASP A 200 10.24 -9.02 -18.44
N PRO A 201 11.22 -8.82 -19.34
CA PRO A 201 11.02 -8.04 -20.54
C PRO A 201 10.05 -8.66 -21.55
N PHE A 202 9.78 -9.98 -21.46
CA PHE A 202 8.86 -10.69 -22.37
C PHE A 202 7.40 -10.45 -22.00
N THR A 203 7.09 -10.43 -20.71
CA THR A 203 5.73 -10.22 -20.22
C THR A 203 5.48 -8.78 -19.77
N GLY A 204 6.53 -8.04 -19.40
CA GLY A 204 6.46 -6.73 -18.74
C GLY A 204 5.99 -6.82 -17.27
N LEU A 205 5.84 -8.04 -16.74
CA LEU A 205 5.60 -8.31 -15.33
C LEU A 205 6.92 -8.34 -14.56
N MET A 206 6.86 -8.60 -13.25
CA MET A 206 8.05 -8.73 -12.43
C MET A 206 8.04 -10.10 -11.72
N PHE A 207 9.21 -10.70 -11.59
CA PHE A 207 9.44 -11.82 -10.70
C PHE A 207 9.27 -11.38 -9.24
N HIS A 208 8.94 -12.32 -8.35
CA HIS A 208 8.75 -12.00 -6.93
C HIS A 208 10.06 -11.56 -6.28
N ALA A 209 11.14 -12.28 -6.56
CA ALA A 209 12.44 -12.04 -5.93
C ALA A 209 13.64 -12.42 -6.80
N TYR A 210 14.81 -11.91 -6.40
CA TYR A 210 16.12 -12.19 -6.92
C TYR A 210 17.06 -12.54 -5.75
N ASP A 211 17.93 -13.54 -5.92
CA ASP A 211 18.96 -13.93 -4.96
C ASP A 211 20.35 -13.81 -5.60
N GLU A 212 21.08 -12.74 -5.29
CA GLU A 212 22.41 -12.50 -5.85
C GLU A 212 23.37 -13.68 -5.61
N SER A 213 23.24 -14.37 -4.48
CA SER A 213 24.06 -15.56 -4.17
C SER A 213 23.71 -16.77 -5.01
N GLY A 214 22.47 -16.88 -5.50
CA GLY A 214 21.93 -18.03 -6.21
C GLY A 214 21.81 -19.29 -5.35
N GLN A 215 21.87 -19.17 -4.02
CA GLN A 215 21.85 -20.32 -3.11
C GLN A 215 20.44 -20.71 -2.67
N SER A 216 19.47 -19.80 -2.80
CA SER A 216 18.07 -20.11 -2.47
C SER A 216 17.54 -21.23 -3.36
N THR A 217 16.74 -22.12 -2.77
CA THR A 217 16.16 -23.28 -3.50
C THR A 217 15.17 -22.86 -4.59
N TRP A 218 14.58 -21.68 -4.46
CA TRP A 218 13.65 -21.10 -5.41
C TRP A 218 14.33 -20.29 -6.53
N ALA A 219 15.64 -19.98 -6.38
CA ALA A 219 16.36 -19.16 -7.34
C ALA A 219 16.79 -20.01 -8.54
N ASP A 220 16.49 -19.53 -9.75
CA ASP A 220 17.03 -20.08 -10.98
C ASP A 220 18.57 -20.01 -10.97
N LYS A 221 19.24 -21.01 -11.48
CA LYS A 221 20.71 -21.14 -11.36
C LYS A 221 21.49 -20.15 -12.24
N GLU A 222 20.88 -19.71 -13.34
CA GLU A 222 21.51 -18.78 -14.29
C GLU A 222 21.06 -17.36 -14.02
N THR A 223 19.74 -17.15 -13.96
CA THR A 223 19.13 -15.83 -13.85
C THR A 223 18.96 -15.33 -12.41
N LYS A 224 18.99 -16.27 -11.44
CA LYS A 224 18.87 -16.02 -10.00
C LYS A 224 17.55 -15.45 -9.52
N HIS A 225 16.55 -15.28 -10.40
CA HIS A 225 15.21 -14.90 -9.94
C HIS A 225 14.35 -16.08 -9.52
N SER A 226 13.27 -15.78 -8.81
CA SER A 226 12.17 -16.71 -8.59
C SER A 226 11.44 -16.98 -9.89
N ALA A 227 10.76 -18.15 -9.99
CA ALA A 227 10.04 -18.52 -11.20
C ALA A 227 8.76 -17.70 -11.41
N GLU A 228 8.06 -17.34 -10.32
CA GLU A 228 6.68 -16.87 -10.39
C GLU A 228 6.52 -15.35 -10.30
N LYS A 229 5.51 -14.84 -11.02
CA LYS A 229 5.11 -13.43 -10.99
C LYS A 229 3.98 -13.24 -9.99
N TRP A 230 4.34 -13.20 -8.70
CA TRP A 230 3.38 -13.01 -7.63
C TRP A 230 2.80 -11.59 -7.63
N CYS A 231 1.49 -11.51 -7.64
CA CYS A 231 0.76 -10.26 -7.88
C CYS A 231 1.12 -9.15 -6.87
N ARG A 232 1.18 -9.45 -5.58
CA ARG A 232 1.36 -8.43 -4.56
C ARG A 232 2.77 -7.82 -4.55
N ALA A 233 3.82 -8.56 -4.91
CA ALA A 233 5.17 -8.00 -5.08
C ALA A 233 5.18 -6.87 -6.11
N MET A 234 4.54 -7.08 -7.28
CA MET A 234 4.39 -6.04 -8.30
C MET A 234 3.51 -4.88 -7.84
N GLY A 235 2.48 -5.16 -7.03
CA GLY A 235 1.64 -4.13 -6.43
C GLY A 235 2.45 -3.19 -5.56
N TRP A 236 3.30 -3.73 -4.70
CA TRP A 236 4.21 -2.96 -3.86
C TRP A 236 5.15 -2.10 -4.69
N PHE A 237 5.78 -2.68 -5.71
CA PHE A 237 6.69 -1.94 -6.59
C PHE A 237 5.98 -0.78 -7.30
N GLY A 238 4.79 -1.02 -7.86
CA GLY A 238 3.99 0.02 -8.51
C GLY A 238 3.57 1.14 -7.56
N MET A 239 3.16 0.79 -6.33
CA MET A 239 2.85 1.78 -5.30
C MET A 239 4.07 2.61 -4.92
N THR A 240 5.26 1.99 -4.83
CA THR A 240 6.52 2.72 -4.57
C THR A 240 6.82 3.73 -5.67
N LEU A 241 6.67 3.32 -6.94
CA LEU A 241 6.86 4.25 -8.07
C LEU A 241 5.96 5.48 -7.94
N ILE A 242 4.68 5.30 -7.60
CA ILE A 242 3.75 6.41 -7.39
C ILE A 242 4.21 7.29 -6.22
N GLU A 243 4.50 6.71 -5.05
CA GLU A 243 4.89 7.46 -3.86
C GLU A 243 6.17 8.27 -4.07
N VAL A 244 7.18 7.67 -4.71
CA VAL A 244 8.43 8.35 -5.04
C VAL A 244 8.19 9.44 -6.08
N LEU A 245 7.47 9.18 -7.16
CA LEU A 245 7.17 10.17 -8.20
C LEU A 245 6.34 11.36 -7.69
N GLU A 246 5.52 11.20 -6.66
CA GLU A 246 4.78 12.32 -6.06
C GLU A 246 5.70 13.30 -5.30
N LEU A 247 6.80 12.81 -4.75
CA LEU A 247 7.73 13.59 -3.92
C LEU A 247 9.03 13.99 -4.64
N LEU A 248 9.45 13.21 -5.64
CA LEU A 248 10.65 13.49 -6.42
C LEU A 248 10.50 14.81 -7.19
N PRO A 249 11.52 15.70 -7.18
CA PRO A 249 11.47 16.95 -7.91
C PRO A 249 11.09 16.77 -9.39
N ARG A 250 10.29 17.69 -9.92
CA ARG A 250 9.80 17.61 -11.32
C ARG A 250 10.93 17.60 -12.35
N ASN A 251 12.05 18.24 -12.04
CA ASN A 251 13.25 18.32 -12.88
C ASN A 251 14.29 17.25 -12.56
N HIS A 252 14.01 16.26 -11.73
CA HIS A 252 14.93 15.18 -11.43
C HIS A 252 15.24 14.36 -12.67
N THR A 253 16.52 14.14 -12.99
CA THR A 253 17.01 13.56 -14.26
C THR A 253 16.48 12.15 -14.52
N MET A 254 16.30 11.33 -13.48
CA MET A 254 15.81 9.96 -13.59
C MET A 254 14.26 9.83 -13.59
N ARG A 255 13.56 10.94 -13.39
CA ARG A 255 12.09 10.92 -13.36
C ARG A 255 11.45 10.34 -14.64
N PRO A 256 11.91 10.67 -15.86
CA PRO A 256 11.36 10.07 -17.09
C PRO A 256 11.52 8.55 -17.15
N LEU A 257 12.64 8.02 -16.63
CA LEU A 257 12.90 6.58 -16.61
C LEU A 257 11.94 5.87 -15.65
N LEU A 258 11.73 6.39 -14.44
CA LEU A 258 10.76 5.84 -13.48
C LEU A 258 9.33 5.88 -14.04
N ILE A 259 8.95 6.93 -14.74
CA ILE A 259 7.66 7.02 -15.44
C ILE A 259 7.57 5.95 -16.54
N GLY A 260 8.67 5.71 -17.26
CA GLY A 260 8.78 4.63 -18.25
C GLY A 260 8.51 3.26 -17.63
N HIS A 261 9.17 2.92 -16.52
CA HIS A 261 8.96 1.67 -15.79
C HIS A 261 7.50 1.52 -15.31
N LEU A 262 6.93 2.56 -14.72
CA LEU A 262 5.54 2.58 -14.32
C LEU A 262 4.60 2.34 -15.50
N SER A 263 4.85 2.99 -16.64
CA SER A 263 4.05 2.83 -17.85
C SER A 263 4.10 1.41 -18.39
N LEU A 264 5.29 0.77 -18.41
CA LEU A 264 5.45 -0.63 -18.82
C LEU A 264 4.64 -1.57 -17.91
N LEU A 265 4.74 -1.39 -16.61
CA LEU A 265 4.06 -2.20 -15.61
C LEU A 265 2.53 -2.08 -15.73
N VAL A 266 2.01 -0.85 -15.84
CA VAL A 266 0.57 -0.61 -16.03
C VAL A 266 0.06 -1.22 -17.35
N LYS A 267 0.85 -1.15 -18.42
CA LYS A 267 0.50 -1.79 -19.70
C LYS A 267 0.46 -3.30 -19.59
N ALA A 268 1.39 -3.90 -18.84
CA ALA A 268 1.37 -5.33 -18.55
C ALA A 268 0.12 -5.69 -17.75
N TRP A 269 -0.16 -5.02 -16.65
CA TRP A 269 -1.37 -5.28 -15.86
C TRP A 269 -2.66 -5.18 -16.68
N GLY A 270 -2.76 -4.20 -17.58
CA GLY A 270 -3.93 -4.09 -18.46
C GLY A 270 -4.12 -5.30 -19.39
N ARG A 271 -3.03 -6.01 -19.77
CA ARG A 271 -3.13 -7.25 -20.58
C ARG A 271 -3.54 -8.47 -19.76
N TYR A 272 -3.18 -8.50 -18.47
CA TYR A 272 -3.43 -9.63 -17.57
C TYR A 272 -4.65 -9.42 -16.66
N GLN A 273 -5.41 -8.34 -16.82
CA GLN A 273 -6.65 -8.14 -16.09
C GLN A 273 -7.71 -9.15 -16.55
N ASP A 274 -8.31 -9.88 -15.63
CA ASP A 274 -9.40 -10.79 -15.94
C ASP A 274 -10.61 -10.01 -16.50
N GLU A 275 -11.02 -10.33 -17.72
CA GLU A 275 -12.05 -9.58 -18.44
C GLU A 275 -13.42 -9.64 -17.78
N LYS A 276 -13.73 -10.76 -17.10
CA LYS A 276 -15.04 -11.00 -16.50
C LYS A 276 -15.23 -10.27 -15.17
N THR A 277 -14.16 -10.24 -14.37
CA THR A 277 -14.21 -9.75 -13.00
C THR A 277 -13.53 -8.39 -12.82
N GLY A 278 -12.61 -8.03 -13.72
CA GLY A 278 -11.77 -6.85 -13.59
C GLY A 278 -10.64 -6.97 -12.56
N LEU A 279 -10.46 -8.14 -11.96
CA LEU A 279 -9.43 -8.42 -10.95
C LEU A 279 -8.19 -9.05 -11.58
N TRP A 280 -7.17 -9.33 -10.75
CA TRP A 280 -5.95 -10.02 -11.17
C TRP A 280 -5.72 -11.28 -10.35
N TYR A 281 -5.12 -12.28 -10.99
CA TYR A 281 -4.81 -13.55 -10.38
C TYR A 281 -3.62 -13.47 -9.41
N GLN A 282 -3.58 -14.37 -8.43
CA GLN A 282 -2.50 -14.52 -7.43
C GLN A 282 -1.12 -14.65 -8.09
N VAL A 283 -0.98 -15.52 -9.11
CA VAL A 283 0.16 -15.57 -10.01
C VAL A 283 -0.31 -15.04 -11.36
N VAL A 284 0.15 -13.83 -11.71
CA VAL A 284 -0.52 -12.98 -12.71
C VAL A 284 -0.57 -13.59 -14.10
N ASP A 285 0.49 -14.26 -14.52
CA ASP A 285 0.61 -14.88 -15.85
C ASP A 285 0.08 -16.31 -15.94
N LYS A 286 -0.59 -16.80 -14.90
CA LYS A 286 -1.13 -18.17 -14.81
C LYS A 286 -2.66 -18.19 -14.70
N GLY A 287 -3.35 -17.21 -15.32
CA GLY A 287 -4.81 -17.10 -15.22
C GLY A 287 -5.58 -18.32 -15.72
N ASP A 288 -5.02 -19.08 -16.66
CA ASP A 288 -5.63 -20.31 -17.21
C ASP A 288 -5.51 -21.54 -16.28
N ASN A 289 -4.71 -21.45 -15.22
CA ASN A 289 -4.57 -22.56 -14.28
C ASN A 289 -5.75 -22.59 -13.30
N PRO A 290 -6.52 -23.69 -13.22
CA PRO A 290 -7.72 -23.76 -12.38
C PRO A 290 -7.42 -23.73 -10.87
N ALA A 291 -6.18 -23.95 -10.44
CA ALA A 291 -5.76 -23.83 -9.05
C ALA A 291 -5.46 -22.38 -8.66
N ASN A 292 -5.28 -21.48 -9.64
CA ASN A 292 -5.04 -20.06 -9.40
C ASN A 292 -6.34 -19.34 -9.06
N TRP A 293 -6.24 -18.19 -8.39
CA TRP A 293 -7.40 -17.46 -7.91
C TRP A 293 -7.18 -15.96 -7.96
N LEU A 294 -8.28 -15.20 -7.98
CA LEU A 294 -8.28 -13.74 -8.07
C LEU A 294 -8.02 -13.11 -6.69
N GLU A 295 -6.99 -12.26 -6.60
CA GLU A 295 -6.46 -11.74 -5.35
C GLU A 295 -6.85 -10.26 -5.15
N THR A 296 -7.44 -9.95 -4.01
CA THR A 296 -8.07 -8.65 -3.78
C THR A 296 -7.08 -7.55 -3.40
N SER A 297 -6.02 -7.85 -2.64
CA SER A 297 -5.08 -6.81 -2.20
C SER A 297 -4.29 -6.22 -3.37
N SER A 298 -3.74 -7.07 -4.21
CA SER A 298 -3.03 -6.65 -5.42
C SER A 298 -3.96 -5.99 -6.43
N SER A 299 -5.18 -6.48 -6.59
CA SER A 299 -6.19 -5.85 -7.45
C SER A 299 -6.50 -4.42 -7.00
N SER A 300 -6.56 -4.18 -5.69
CA SER A 300 -6.70 -2.83 -5.13
C SER A 300 -5.46 -1.96 -5.43
N MET A 301 -4.26 -2.52 -5.26
CA MET A 301 -3.00 -1.80 -5.56
C MET A 301 -2.89 -1.43 -7.04
N TYR A 302 -3.15 -2.38 -7.94
CA TYR A 302 -3.05 -2.15 -9.40
C TYR A 302 -4.07 -1.10 -9.86
N THR A 303 -5.28 -1.18 -9.34
CA THR A 303 -6.33 -0.19 -9.62
C THR A 303 -5.92 1.20 -9.15
N TYR A 304 -5.38 1.32 -7.93
CA TYR A 304 -4.87 2.59 -7.38
C TYR A 304 -3.72 3.15 -8.24
N VAL A 305 -2.70 2.33 -8.49
CA VAL A 305 -1.50 2.74 -9.25
C VAL A 305 -1.86 3.16 -10.67
N THR A 306 -2.72 2.39 -11.34
CA THR A 306 -3.19 2.72 -12.70
C THR A 306 -3.99 4.02 -12.69
N ALA A 307 -4.87 4.23 -11.70
CA ALA A 307 -5.63 5.47 -11.56
C ALA A 307 -4.71 6.69 -11.37
N MET A 308 -3.67 6.55 -10.53
CA MET A 308 -2.68 7.61 -10.34
C MET A 308 -1.88 7.87 -11.63
N ALA A 309 -1.46 6.82 -12.33
CA ALA A 309 -0.71 6.94 -13.58
C ALA A 309 -1.53 7.65 -14.68
N VAL A 310 -2.82 7.34 -14.80
CA VAL A 310 -3.74 8.04 -15.73
C VAL A 310 -3.91 9.50 -15.32
N ASP A 311 -4.17 9.78 -14.05
CA ASP A 311 -4.40 11.15 -13.56
C ASP A 311 -3.18 12.06 -13.72
N ARG A 312 -1.98 11.49 -13.63
CA ARG A 312 -0.70 12.23 -13.82
C ARG A 312 -0.25 12.29 -15.28
N GLY A 313 -0.96 11.62 -16.20
CA GLY A 313 -0.56 11.55 -17.61
C GLY A 313 0.68 10.69 -17.85
N TYR A 314 1.00 9.75 -16.97
CA TYR A 314 2.11 8.81 -17.12
C TYR A 314 1.76 7.66 -18.07
N VAL A 315 0.47 7.41 -18.27
CA VAL A 315 -0.08 6.49 -19.25
C VAL A 315 -1.27 7.12 -19.99
N GLU A 316 -1.64 6.55 -21.13
CA GLU A 316 -2.74 7.05 -21.96
C GLU A 316 -4.10 6.90 -21.24
N LYS A 317 -5.03 7.80 -21.54
CA LYS A 317 -6.41 7.79 -20.97
C LYS A 317 -7.18 6.50 -21.20
N LYS A 318 -6.85 5.71 -22.24
CA LYS A 318 -7.53 4.42 -22.50
C LYS A 318 -7.43 3.45 -21.30
N TYR A 319 -6.38 3.56 -20.45
CA TYR A 319 -6.23 2.76 -19.23
C TYR A 319 -7.25 3.12 -18.13
N SER A 320 -8.08 4.16 -18.30
CA SER A 320 -9.23 4.42 -17.42
C SER A 320 -10.20 3.24 -17.37
N SER A 321 -10.35 2.49 -18.49
CA SER A 321 -11.20 1.29 -18.50
C SER A 321 -10.67 0.18 -17.60
N VAL A 322 -9.34 0.02 -17.50
CA VAL A 322 -8.70 -0.91 -16.56
C VAL A 322 -9.01 -0.51 -15.11
N VAL A 323 -8.94 0.80 -14.83
CA VAL A 323 -9.29 1.36 -13.50
C VAL A 323 -10.75 1.12 -13.15
N GLU A 324 -11.67 1.41 -14.06
CA GLU A 324 -13.12 1.26 -13.84
C GLU A 324 -13.49 -0.21 -13.57
N LYS A 325 -12.99 -1.14 -14.39
CA LYS A 325 -13.18 -2.58 -14.19
C LYS A 325 -12.55 -3.05 -12.88
N GLY A 326 -11.31 -2.65 -12.58
CA GLY A 326 -10.60 -3.02 -11.35
C GLY A 326 -11.34 -2.54 -10.10
N TYR A 327 -11.78 -1.28 -10.08
CA TYR A 327 -12.57 -0.74 -8.98
C TYR A 327 -13.90 -1.46 -8.78
N ALA A 328 -14.65 -1.67 -9.87
CA ALA A 328 -15.90 -2.43 -9.82
C ALA A 328 -15.67 -3.87 -9.33
N GLY A 329 -14.62 -4.53 -9.83
CA GLY A 329 -14.24 -5.88 -9.41
C GLY A 329 -13.91 -5.97 -7.92
N VAL A 330 -13.11 -5.04 -7.38
CA VAL A 330 -12.79 -5.01 -5.94
C VAL A 330 -14.04 -4.80 -5.10
N LEU A 331 -14.98 -3.95 -5.53
CA LEU A 331 -16.24 -3.75 -4.81
C LEU A 331 -17.10 -5.02 -4.71
N THR A 332 -16.97 -5.98 -5.64
CA THR A 332 -17.65 -7.28 -5.54
C THR A 332 -17.12 -8.17 -4.41
N ARG A 333 -15.97 -7.83 -3.85
CA ARG A 333 -15.34 -8.54 -2.71
C ARG A 333 -15.78 -8.00 -1.36
N ILE A 334 -16.62 -6.96 -1.36
CA ILE A 334 -17.14 -6.34 -0.14
C ILE A 334 -18.53 -6.91 0.12
N SER A 335 -18.77 -7.27 1.37
CA SER A 335 -20.08 -7.71 1.86
C SER A 335 -20.34 -7.15 3.26
N LEU A 336 -21.59 -7.17 3.69
CA LEU A 336 -21.98 -6.92 5.07
C LEU A 336 -22.29 -8.26 5.73
N ASP A 337 -21.83 -8.44 6.98
CA ASP A 337 -22.29 -9.56 7.81
C ASP A 337 -23.68 -9.28 8.42
N PRO A 338 -24.29 -10.25 9.13
CA PRO A 338 -25.60 -10.06 9.76
C PRO A 338 -25.63 -8.91 10.79
N GLU A 339 -24.47 -8.57 11.38
CA GLU A 339 -24.30 -7.47 12.34
C GLU A 339 -24.04 -6.13 11.64
N GLY A 340 -24.08 -6.10 10.30
CA GLY A 340 -23.86 -4.92 9.47
C GLY A 340 -22.39 -4.46 9.39
N GLN A 341 -21.44 -5.32 9.80
CA GLN A 341 -20.03 -5.02 9.65
C GLN A 341 -19.55 -5.32 8.22
N THR A 342 -18.67 -4.48 7.72
CA THR A 342 -18.10 -4.62 6.38
C THR A 342 -16.98 -5.65 6.37
N ASN A 343 -17.07 -6.60 5.44
CA ASN A 343 -16.05 -7.60 5.17
C ASN A 343 -15.47 -7.40 3.77
N ILE A 344 -14.18 -7.76 3.60
CA ILE A 344 -13.51 -7.86 2.31
C ILE A 344 -12.78 -9.21 2.22
N THR A 345 -13.00 -9.94 1.13
CA THR A 345 -12.59 -11.34 0.99
C THR A 345 -11.48 -11.56 -0.04
N ASP A 346 -11.01 -12.80 -0.14
CA ASP A 346 -10.00 -13.25 -1.11
C ASP A 346 -8.68 -12.46 -1.03
N ILE A 347 -8.20 -12.25 0.17
CA ILE A 347 -6.91 -11.59 0.44
C ILE A 347 -5.87 -12.66 0.75
N CYS A 348 -4.79 -12.68 0.00
CA CYS A 348 -3.67 -13.57 0.26
C CYS A 348 -2.98 -13.23 1.58
N GLU A 349 -2.77 -14.23 2.41
CA GLU A 349 -1.94 -14.10 3.62
C GLU A 349 -0.50 -13.65 3.29
N GLY A 350 0.33 -13.36 4.30
CA GLY A 350 1.76 -13.09 4.14
C GLY A 350 2.45 -14.26 3.41
N THR A 351 3.27 -13.97 2.40
CA THR A 351 3.73 -14.96 1.42
C THR A 351 5.23 -14.86 1.22
N ASN A 352 5.94 -15.97 1.40
CA ASN A 352 7.34 -16.09 1.08
C ASN A 352 7.55 -16.42 -0.41
N VAL A 353 8.79 -16.34 -0.87
CA VAL A 353 9.19 -16.80 -2.20
C VAL A 353 9.31 -18.33 -2.18
N ALA A 354 8.65 -19.01 -3.11
CA ALA A 354 8.66 -20.46 -3.24
C ALA A 354 8.24 -20.90 -4.65
N ASP A 355 7.85 -22.16 -4.81
CA ASP A 355 7.35 -22.74 -6.05
C ASP A 355 5.86 -22.39 -6.32
N LEU A 356 5.39 -22.74 -7.51
CA LEU A 356 4.02 -22.46 -7.95
C LEU A 356 2.96 -23.07 -7.04
N ALA A 357 3.19 -24.30 -6.57
CA ALA A 357 2.25 -25.02 -5.70
C ALA A 357 2.04 -24.29 -4.38
N TYR A 358 3.12 -23.74 -3.81
CA TYR A 358 3.06 -22.92 -2.60
C TYR A 358 2.20 -21.67 -2.81
N TYR A 359 2.37 -20.94 -3.93
CA TYR A 359 1.56 -19.76 -4.19
C TYR A 359 0.06 -20.09 -4.29
N PHE A 360 -0.29 -21.16 -5.01
CA PHE A 360 -1.70 -21.55 -5.16
C PHE A 360 -2.33 -22.01 -3.84
N ALA A 361 -1.54 -22.63 -2.96
CA ALA A 361 -1.99 -23.12 -1.65
C ALA A 361 -2.13 -22.03 -0.58
N ARG A 362 -1.75 -20.76 -0.88
CA ARG A 362 -1.87 -19.68 0.12
C ARG A 362 -3.31 -19.48 0.56
N LYS A 363 -3.48 -19.21 1.86
CA LYS A 363 -4.81 -18.93 2.42
C LYS A 363 -5.41 -17.67 1.83
N ARG A 364 -6.70 -17.75 1.53
CA ARG A 364 -7.56 -16.62 1.13
C ARG A 364 -8.29 -16.13 2.37
N ASN A 365 -7.78 -15.06 2.95
CA ASN A 365 -8.32 -14.53 4.19
C ASN A 365 -9.44 -13.51 3.92
N THR A 366 -10.35 -13.40 4.88
CA THR A 366 -11.28 -12.29 4.99
C THR A 366 -10.71 -11.28 5.98
N ASN A 367 -10.76 -9.99 5.64
CA ASN A 367 -10.31 -8.88 6.48
C ASN A 367 -8.82 -8.93 6.88
N ASP A 368 -7.98 -9.54 6.06
CA ASP A 368 -6.55 -9.46 6.26
C ASP A 368 -6.04 -8.02 6.04
N PHE A 369 -5.11 -7.57 6.86
CA PHE A 369 -4.63 -6.18 6.84
C PHE A 369 -3.95 -5.78 5.53
N HIS A 370 -3.39 -6.72 4.76
CA HIS A 370 -2.86 -6.45 3.42
C HIS A 370 -3.96 -5.92 2.48
N GLY A 371 -5.12 -6.56 2.51
CA GLY A 371 -6.27 -6.13 1.69
C GLY A 371 -6.98 -4.92 2.26
N LEU A 372 -7.17 -4.85 3.58
CA LEU A 372 -7.79 -3.70 4.23
C LEU A 372 -7.05 -2.40 3.90
N GLY A 373 -5.73 -2.39 4.07
CA GLY A 373 -4.91 -1.21 3.80
C GLY A 373 -4.91 -0.83 2.31
N ALA A 374 -4.70 -1.81 1.42
CA ALA A 374 -4.70 -1.58 -0.02
C ALA A 374 -6.05 -1.06 -0.53
N PHE A 375 -7.16 -1.63 -0.02
CA PHE A 375 -8.51 -1.17 -0.32
C PHE A 375 -8.74 0.29 0.12
N LEU A 376 -8.40 0.63 1.36
CA LEU A 376 -8.59 1.99 1.87
C LEU A 376 -7.81 3.01 1.05
N ILE A 377 -6.55 2.73 0.71
CA ILE A 377 -5.71 3.62 -0.13
C ILE A 377 -6.36 3.81 -1.51
N MET A 378 -6.81 2.73 -2.14
CA MET A 378 -7.50 2.78 -3.42
C MET A 378 -8.81 3.56 -3.30
N ASN A 379 -9.67 3.21 -2.35
CA ASN A 379 -11.00 3.80 -2.24
C ASN A 379 -10.95 5.29 -1.91
N GLU A 380 -10.05 5.72 -1.01
CA GLU A 380 -9.85 7.13 -0.70
C GLU A 380 -9.39 7.95 -1.93
N LYS A 381 -8.65 7.35 -2.85
CA LYS A 381 -8.33 8.00 -4.14
C LYS A 381 -9.58 8.33 -4.94
N PHE A 382 -10.62 7.48 -4.92
CA PHE A 382 -11.88 7.72 -5.63
C PHE A 382 -12.82 8.64 -4.86
N MET A 383 -12.85 8.54 -3.53
CA MET A 383 -13.66 9.44 -2.68
C MET A 383 -13.18 10.89 -2.77
N ASN A 384 -11.88 11.13 -2.85
CA ASN A 384 -11.30 12.47 -2.98
C ASN A 384 -11.52 13.13 -4.36
N LYS A 385 -11.86 12.38 -5.41
CA LYS A 385 -12.23 12.96 -6.72
C LYS A 385 -13.52 13.79 -6.67
N THR A 386 -14.40 13.54 -5.72
CA THR A 386 -15.64 14.29 -5.53
C THR A 386 -15.42 15.67 -4.90
N LEU A 387 -14.26 15.88 -4.29
CA LEU A 387 -13.84 17.19 -3.76
C LEU A 387 -13.06 17.94 -4.86
N LYS A 388 -13.76 18.62 -5.76
CA LYS A 388 -13.16 19.43 -6.84
C LYS A 388 -12.12 20.40 -6.29
N GLY A 389 -10.88 20.27 -6.72
CA GLY A 389 -9.87 21.34 -6.69
C GLY A 389 -8.68 21.19 -5.76
N SER A 390 -8.49 20.11 -5.01
CA SER A 390 -7.24 19.89 -4.28
C SER A 390 -6.26 19.05 -5.09
N SER A 391 -4.98 19.46 -5.11
CA SER A 391 -3.90 18.63 -5.63
C SER A 391 -3.95 17.28 -4.93
N SER A 392 -4.15 16.20 -5.70
CA SER A 392 -4.43 14.87 -5.19
C SER A 392 -3.19 14.11 -4.73
N SER A 393 -2.19 14.82 -4.20
CA SER A 393 -1.11 14.17 -3.46
C SER A 393 -1.67 13.70 -2.12
N LEU A 394 -1.68 12.40 -1.88
CA LEU A 394 -2.04 11.81 -0.59
C LEU A 394 -1.11 12.28 0.52
N TRP A 395 0.06 12.77 0.13
CA TRP A 395 1.04 13.42 0.98
C TRP A 395 1.26 14.86 0.51
N GLN A 396 0.83 15.83 1.32
CA GLN A 396 1.27 17.22 1.18
C GLN A 396 2.26 17.53 2.31
N PRO A 397 3.55 17.72 2.00
CA PRO A 397 4.46 18.28 2.99
C PRO A 397 4.00 19.71 3.28
N GLN A 398 3.51 19.97 4.49
CA GLN A 398 3.50 21.35 4.97
C GLN A 398 4.98 21.74 5.10
N SER A 399 5.43 22.68 4.30
CA SER A 399 6.74 23.28 4.44
C SER A 399 6.88 23.77 5.88
N VAL A 400 7.68 23.08 6.69
CA VAL A 400 8.14 23.64 7.95
C VAL A 400 9.05 24.80 7.57
N PRO A 401 8.77 26.05 7.99
CA PRO A 401 9.67 27.16 7.68
C PRO A 401 11.03 26.84 8.30
N LEU A 402 12.06 26.71 7.49
CA LEU A 402 13.43 26.66 7.97
C LEU A 402 13.66 27.96 8.74
N LYS A 403 13.87 27.86 10.07
CA LYS A 403 14.40 28.99 10.83
C LYS A 403 15.74 29.33 10.19
N LYS A 404 15.81 30.52 9.58
CA LYS A 404 17.09 31.09 9.17
C LYS A 404 17.95 31.24 10.43
N SER A 405 19.03 30.50 10.48
CA SER A 405 20.12 30.68 11.45
C SER A 405 20.85 31.98 11.17
#